data_a9549e1fb6f7a866060925a556ee9598
#
_entry.id   a9549e1fb6f7a866060925a556ee9598
#
_cell.length_a   1.000
_cell.length_b   1.000
_cell.length_c   1.000
_cell.angle_alpha   90.00
_cell.angle_beta   90.00
_cell.angle_gamma   90.00
#
_symmetry.space_group_name_H-M   'P 1'
#
loop_
_entity.id
_entity.type
_entity.pdbx_description
1 polymer ?
#
loop_
_entity_poly.entity_id
_entity_poly.type
_entity_poly.pdbx_seq_one_letter_code
_entity_poly.pdbx_strand_id
1 'polypeptide(L)'
;MDFNFIIENIPKYLEAMKLTVSIGITGIIFSILIGIVCALILYYKVPVIKQVVEIYIELSRNTPLVIQLFFLYFGLPKIGITFNSHICAVIGLSFLGGSYMCEAFRSGLESVTKGQRESGLSIGLTESQLITNVILPQAFTVSFPAIAANIIFLLKETSVIGILALMELMYLTRDWIGLYYKTNESLFMLVAAYLIIILPVSFILTVIERRIRYATVGN
;
A
#
# COMPACT_ATOMS: atom_id res chain seq x y z
N MET A 1 24.42 21.95 -12.96
CA MET A 1 23.50 20.91 -13.47
C MET A 1 23.65 20.80 -14.97
N ASP A 2 23.78 19.59 -15.45
CA ASP A 2 23.88 19.29 -16.89
C ASP A 2 22.48 18.97 -17.43
N PHE A 3 21.84 19.98 -18.04
CA PHE A 3 20.50 19.85 -18.57
C PHE A 3 20.43 18.93 -19.80
N ASN A 4 21.53 18.84 -20.59
CA ASN A 4 21.56 17.92 -21.74
C ASN A 4 21.47 16.47 -21.26
N PHE A 5 22.23 16.11 -20.21
CA PHE A 5 22.13 14.79 -19.59
C PHE A 5 20.69 14.47 -19.14
N ILE A 6 20.01 15.43 -18.51
CA ILE A 6 18.61 15.23 -18.05
C ILE A 6 17.70 14.96 -19.24
N ILE A 7 17.74 15.82 -20.28
CA ILE A 7 16.84 15.72 -21.43
C ILE A 7 17.03 14.40 -22.20
N GLU A 8 18.28 14.03 -22.46
CA GLU A 8 18.61 12.79 -23.18
C GLU A 8 18.17 11.52 -22.45
N ASN A 9 18.09 11.58 -21.14
CA ASN A 9 17.77 10.42 -20.29
C ASN A 9 16.30 10.38 -19.79
N ILE A 10 15.48 11.38 -20.12
CA ILE A 10 14.03 11.36 -19.81
C ILE A 10 13.35 10.05 -20.28
N PRO A 11 13.57 9.52 -21.50
CA PRO A 11 12.88 8.30 -21.95
C PRO A 11 13.14 7.11 -21.03
N LYS A 12 14.39 6.89 -20.62
CA LYS A 12 14.75 5.79 -19.71
C LYS A 12 14.12 5.97 -18.33
N TYR A 13 14.06 7.22 -17.85
CA TYR A 13 13.41 7.54 -16.58
C TYR A 13 11.90 7.28 -16.62
N LEU A 14 11.25 7.55 -17.74
CA LEU A 14 9.83 7.25 -17.94
C LEU A 14 9.56 5.73 -17.94
N GLU A 15 10.46 4.92 -18.47
CA GLU A 15 10.36 3.46 -18.41
C GLU A 15 10.50 2.96 -16.96
N ALA A 16 11.48 3.45 -16.23
CA ALA A 16 11.66 3.15 -14.82
C ALA A 16 10.45 3.60 -13.98
N MET A 17 9.88 4.78 -14.28
CA MET A 17 8.67 5.28 -13.64
C MET A 17 7.46 4.37 -13.88
N LYS A 18 7.27 3.90 -15.12
CA LYS A 18 6.20 2.93 -15.44
C LYS A 18 6.33 1.66 -14.63
N LEU A 19 7.56 1.14 -14.48
CA LEU A 19 7.82 -0.06 -13.68
C LEU A 19 7.51 0.19 -12.20
N THR A 20 7.98 1.30 -11.64
CA THR A 20 7.70 1.71 -10.26
C THR A 20 6.20 1.80 -9.99
N VAL A 21 5.46 2.48 -10.87
CA VAL A 21 4.00 2.64 -10.75
C VAL A 21 3.28 1.30 -10.90
N SER A 22 3.68 0.47 -11.86
CA SER A 22 3.08 -0.85 -12.08
C SER A 22 3.20 -1.75 -10.85
N ILE A 23 4.40 -1.84 -10.27
CA ILE A 23 4.64 -2.63 -9.06
C ILE A 23 3.87 -2.02 -7.87
N GLY A 24 3.91 -0.70 -7.73
CA GLY A 24 3.19 0.00 -6.67
C GLY A 24 1.69 -0.24 -6.71
N ILE A 25 1.05 -0.07 -7.88
CA ILE A 25 -0.39 -0.29 -8.05
C ILE A 25 -0.75 -1.76 -7.77
N THR A 26 0.00 -2.71 -8.34
CA THR A 26 -0.26 -4.13 -8.15
C THR A 26 -0.12 -4.52 -6.67
N GLY A 27 0.95 -4.06 -6.01
CA GLY A 27 1.16 -4.29 -4.58
C GLY A 27 0.04 -3.69 -3.72
N ILE A 28 -0.42 -2.46 -4.02
CA ILE A 28 -1.52 -1.80 -3.32
C ILE A 28 -2.83 -2.58 -3.48
N ILE A 29 -3.17 -3.04 -4.69
CA ILE A 29 -4.38 -3.83 -4.93
C ILE A 29 -4.38 -5.09 -4.07
N PHE A 30 -3.30 -5.86 -4.08
CA PHE A 30 -3.20 -7.06 -3.25
C PHE A 30 -3.17 -6.72 -1.75
N SER A 31 -2.54 -5.61 -1.34
CA SER A 31 -2.57 -5.13 0.04
C SER A 31 -3.99 -4.85 0.53
N ILE A 32 -4.81 -4.20 -0.30
CA ILE A 32 -6.21 -3.92 0.02
C ILE A 32 -7.00 -5.23 0.17
N LEU A 33 -6.85 -6.17 -0.76
CA LEU A 33 -7.54 -7.46 -0.70
C LEU A 33 -7.16 -8.27 0.55
N ILE A 34 -5.86 -8.39 0.84
CA ILE A 34 -5.35 -9.06 2.04
C ILE A 34 -5.86 -8.34 3.29
N GLY A 35 -5.78 -7.02 3.31
CA GLY A 35 -6.21 -6.19 4.43
C GLY A 35 -7.68 -6.36 4.78
N ILE A 36 -8.57 -6.36 3.77
CA ILE A 36 -10.00 -6.59 3.97
C ILE A 36 -10.25 -7.98 4.57
N VAL A 37 -9.67 -9.03 3.99
CA VAL A 37 -9.84 -10.40 4.46
C VAL A 37 -9.36 -10.54 5.92
N CYS A 38 -8.17 -10.04 6.23
CA CYS A 38 -7.62 -10.09 7.58
C CYS A 38 -8.47 -9.28 8.58
N ALA A 39 -8.93 -8.07 8.20
CA ALA A 39 -9.79 -7.25 9.05
C ALA A 39 -11.12 -7.95 9.38
N LEU A 40 -11.75 -8.59 8.40
CA LEU A 40 -12.97 -9.36 8.63
C LEU A 40 -12.75 -10.57 9.55
N ILE A 41 -11.64 -11.31 9.38
CA ILE A 41 -11.27 -12.43 10.25
C ILE A 41 -11.12 -11.96 11.71
N LEU A 42 -10.43 -10.82 11.92
CA LEU A 42 -10.27 -10.25 13.26
C LEU A 42 -11.57 -9.73 13.84
N TYR A 43 -12.36 -9.05 13.04
CA TYR A 43 -13.66 -8.47 13.46
C TYR A 43 -14.65 -9.54 13.89
N TYR A 44 -14.79 -10.62 13.10
CA TYR A 44 -15.66 -11.76 13.43
C TYR A 44 -15.02 -12.75 14.40
N LYS A 45 -13.77 -12.53 14.82
CA LYS A 45 -13.01 -13.37 15.77
C LYS A 45 -13.00 -14.85 15.35
N VAL A 46 -12.77 -15.12 14.06
CA VAL A 46 -12.77 -16.50 13.52
C VAL A 46 -11.75 -17.36 14.26
N PRO A 47 -12.18 -18.44 14.93
CA PRO A 47 -11.29 -19.26 15.76
C PRO A 47 -10.10 -19.78 14.95
N VAL A 48 -8.94 -19.93 15.58
CA VAL A 48 -7.66 -20.39 15.02
C VAL A 48 -7.08 -19.44 13.97
N ILE A 49 -7.85 -19.05 12.94
CA ILE A 49 -7.39 -18.18 11.85
C ILE A 49 -7.05 -16.77 12.38
N LYS A 50 -7.80 -16.29 13.37
CA LYS A 50 -7.49 -15.03 14.06
C LYS A 50 -6.05 -14.98 14.57
N GLN A 51 -5.59 -16.04 15.23
CA GLN A 51 -4.23 -16.11 15.78
C GLN A 51 -3.17 -16.08 14.68
N VAL A 52 -3.42 -16.75 13.56
CA VAL A 52 -2.52 -16.72 12.39
C VAL A 52 -2.43 -15.31 11.82
N VAL A 53 -3.57 -14.61 11.71
CA VAL A 53 -3.60 -13.22 11.22
C VAL A 53 -2.88 -12.27 12.18
N GLU A 54 -3.05 -12.43 13.50
CA GLU A 54 -2.33 -11.64 14.51
C GLU A 54 -0.81 -11.83 14.38
N ILE A 55 -0.33 -13.08 14.26
CA ILE A 55 1.10 -13.38 14.02
C ILE A 55 1.58 -12.75 12.71
N TYR A 56 0.80 -12.85 11.62
CA TYR A 56 1.13 -12.23 10.34
C TYR A 56 1.31 -10.72 10.48
N ILE A 57 0.38 -10.03 11.15
CA ILE A 57 0.44 -8.57 11.35
C ILE A 57 1.69 -8.19 12.15
N GLU A 58 1.96 -8.88 13.24
CA GLU A 58 3.14 -8.65 14.07
C GLU A 58 4.44 -8.86 13.30
N LEU A 59 4.58 -9.97 12.56
CA LEU A 59 5.76 -10.23 11.74
C LEU A 59 5.93 -9.19 10.64
N SER A 60 4.85 -8.87 9.93
CA SER A 60 4.89 -7.95 8.80
C SER A 60 5.29 -6.53 9.22
N ARG A 61 4.71 -6.01 10.30
CA ARG A 61 4.92 -4.63 10.75
C ARG A 61 6.22 -4.43 11.54
N ASN A 62 6.75 -5.48 12.16
CA ASN A 62 7.97 -5.40 12.95
C ASN A 62 9.23 -5.84 12.19
N THR A 63 9.10 -6.16 10.89
CA THR A 63 10.25 -6.44 10.02
C THR A 63 10.32 -5.42 8.87
N PRO A 64 11.51 -4.83 8.59
CA PRO A 64 11.67 -3.92 7.46
C PRO A 64 11.39 -4.60 6.12
N LEU A 65 10.76 -3.87 5.18
CA LEU A 65 10.49 -4.40 3.83
C LEU A 65 11.75 -4.95 3.15
N VAL A 66 12.88 -4.28 3.30
CA VAL A 66 14.15 -4.74 2.71
C VAL A 66 14.52 -6.16 3.15
N ILE A 67 14.30 -6.49 4.43
CA ILE A 67 14.60 -7.83 4.97
C ILE A 67 13.61 -8.85 4.40
N GLN A 68 12.33 -8.50 4.29
CA GLN A 68 11.31 -9.34 3.67
C GLN A 68 11.66 -9.65 2.21
N LEU A 69 12.10 -8.65 1.45
CA LEU A 69 12.52 -8.80 0.06
C LEU A 69 13.78 -9.68 -0.07
N PHE A 70 14.77 -9.52 0.81
CA PHE A 70 15.94 -10.40 0.84
C PHE A 70 15.56 -11.85 1.14
N PHE A 71 14.66 -12.07 2.08
CA PHE A 71 14.18 -13.42 2.36
C PHE A 71 13.48 -14.04 1.15
N LEU A 72 12.60 -13.30 0.49
CA LEU A 72 11.88 -13.78 -0.70
C LEU A 72 12.83 -14.10 -1.86
N TYR A 73 13.82 -13.24 -2.11
CA TYR A 73 14.66 -13.33 -3.30
C TYR A 73 15.90 -14.21 -3.10
N PHE A 74 16.53 -14.20 -1.92
CA PHE A 74 17.74 -14.95 -1.63
C PHE A 74 17.52 -16.11 -0.66
N GLY A 75 16.54 -16.02 0.23
CA GLY A 75 16.25 -17.04 1.24
C GLY A 75 15.46 -18.22 0.68
N LEU A 76 14.30 -17.96 0.05
CA LEU A 76 13.43 -19.01 -0.49
C LEU A 76 14.08 -19.91 -1.54
N PRO A 77 14.98 -19.44 -2.41
CA PRO A 77 15.70 -20.32 -3.34
C PRO A 77 16.53 -21.40 -2.67
N LYS A 78 16.97 -21.18 -1.42
CA LYS A 78 17.72 -22.20 -0.64
C LYS A 78 16.90 -23.43 -0.31
N ILE A 79 15.58 -23.31 -0.31
CA ILE A 79 14.63 -24.41 -0.08
C ILE A 79 13.87 -24.80 -1.36
N GLY A 80 14.37 -24.38 -2.54
CA GLY A 80 13.84 -24.76 -3.85
C GLY A 80 12.68 -23.91 -4.37
N ILE A 81 12.30 -22.82 -3.69
CA ILE A 81 11.23 -21.90 -4.11
C ILE A 81 11.86 -20.67 -4.75
N THR A 82 11.69 -20.50 -6.06
CA THR A 82 12.26 -19.38 -6.81
C THR A 82 11.18 -18.49 -7.42
N PHE A 83 11.29 -17.19 -7.19
CA PHE A 83 10.46 -16.17 -7.82
C PHE A 83 11.35 -15.18 -8.58
N ASN A 84 10.84 -14.60 -9.66
CA ASN A 84 11.53 -13.49 -10.29
C ASN A 84 11.45 -12.21 -9.43
N SER A 85 12.33 -11.25 -9.70
CA SER A 85 12.41 -9.99 -8.94
C SER A 85 11.07 -9.25 -8.88
N HIS A 86 10.31 -9.22 -9.98
CA HIS A 86 9.02 -8.54 -10.05
C HIS A 86 7.98 -9.18 -9.11
N ILE A 87 7.90 -10.51 -9.10
CA ILE A 87 6.99 -11.24 -8.20
C ILE A 87 7.41 -11.04 -6.74
N CYS A 88 8.72 -11.12 -6.42
CA CYS A 88 9.22 -10.83 -5.07
C CYS A 88 8.84 -9.42 -4.61
N ALA A 89 8.96 -8.42 -5.49
CA ALA A 89 8.59 -7.05 -5.21
C ALA A 89 7.09 -6.91 -4.87
N VAL A 90 6.22 -7.49 -5.70
CA VAL A 90 4.76 -7.47 -5.48
C VAL A 90 4.38 -8.21 -4.21
N ILE A 91 4.95 -9.40 -3.95
CA ILE A 91 4.68 -10.17 -2.73
C ILE A 91 5.12 -9.40 -1.50
N GLY A 92 6.33 -8.83 -1.48
CA GLY A 92 6.84 -8.07 -0.34
C GLY A 92 5.99 -6.84 -0.03
N LEU A 93 5.65 -6.04 -1.06
CA LEU A 93 4.74 -4.90 -0.90
C LEU A 93 3.35 -5.32 -0.41
N SER A 94 2.81 -6.41 -0.96
CA SER A 94 1.49 -6.91 -0.58
C SER A 94 1.47 -7.46 0.83
N PHE A 95 2.54 -8.14 1.25
CA PHE A 95 2.68 -8.67 2.59
C PHE A 95 2.78 -7.54 3.63
N LEU A 96 3.62 -6.54 3.37
CA LEU A 96 3.72 -5.36 4.24
C LEU A 96 2.42 -4.56 4.23
N GLY A 97 1.94 -4.20 3.06
CA GLY A 97 0.77 -3.34 2.89
C GLY A 97 -0.52 -3.96 3.40
N GLY A 98 -0.68 -5.29 3.26
CA GLY A 98 -1.84 -6.02 3.75
C GLY A 98 -2.03 -5.88 5.26
N SER A 99 -0.95 -5.90 6.04
CA SER A 99 -1.02 -5.71 7.48
C SER A 99 -1.44 -4.28 7.86
N TYR A 100 -0.93 -3.26 7.18
CA TYR A 100 -1.33 -1.86 7.39
C TYR A 100 -2.78 -1.60 6.95
N MET A 101 -3.20 -2.16 5.82
CA MET A 101 -4.59 -2.07 5.34
C MET A 101 -5.55 -2.80 6.29
N CYS A 102 -5.14 -3.94 6.85
CA CYS A 102 -5.94 -4.66 7.86
C CYS A 102 -6.25 -3.77 9.06
N GLU A 103 -5.26 -3.10 9.63
CA GLU A 103 -5.47 -2.19 10.75
C GLU A 103 -6.37 -1.00 10.40
N ALA A 104 -6.21 -0.44 9.18
CA ALA A 104 -7.07 0.64 8.71
C ALA A 104 -8.54 0.20 8.62
N PHE A 105 -8.81 -0.95 7.99
CA PHE A 105 -10.17 -1.49 7.89
C PHE A 105 -10.74 -1.90 9.25
N ARG A 106 -9.94 -2.53 10.10
CA ARG A 106 -10.35 -2.93 11.45
C ARG A 106 -10.76 -1.72 12.28
N SER A 107 -9.97 -0.65 12.27
CA SER A 107 -10.29 0.60 12.97
C SER A 107 -11.64 1.18 12.51
N GLY A 108 -11.92 1.14 11.19
CA GLY A 108 -13.21 1.56 10.67
C GLY A 108 -14.37 0.69 11.14
N LEU A 109 -14.23 -0.64 11.09
CA LEU A 109 -15.26 -1.57 11.55
C LEU A 109 -15.54 -1.44 13.06
N GLU A 110 -14.51 -1.24 13.87
CA GLU A 110 -14.63 -1.09 15.32
C GLU A 110 -15.17 0.29 15.74
N SER A 111 -15.18 1.28 14.84
CA SER A 111 -15.76 2.61 15.12
C SER A 111 -17.27 2.60 15.25
N VAL A 112 -17.95 1.59 14.71
CA VAL A 112 -19.40 1.45 14.82
C VAL A 112 -19.76 0.87 16.18
N THR A 113 -20.49 1.63 16.98
CA THR A 113 -20.84 1.24 18.35
C THR A 113 -21.89 0.13 18.40
N LYS A 114 -21.86 -0.65 19.50
CA LYS A 114 -22.91 -1.68 19.74
C LYS A 114 -24.30 -1.06 19.78
N GLY A 115 -24.46 0.14 20.36
CA GLY A 115 -25.74 0.83 20.44
C GLY A 115 -26.33 1.15 19.07
N GLN A 116 -25.51 1.52 18.08
CA GLN A 116 -25.98 1.73 16.69
C GLN A 116 -26.49 0.43 16.06
N ARG A 117 -25.83 -0.69 16.33
CA ARG A 117 -26.28 -2.01 15.87
C ARG A 117 -27.61 -2.42 16.54
N GLU A 118 -27.69 -2.28 17.86
CA GLU A 118 -28.88 -2.60 18.63
C GLU A 118 -30.11 -1.72 18.24
N SER A 119 -29.84 -0.42 18.03
CA SER A 119 -30.90 0.50 17.55
C SER A 119 -31.39 0.12 16.16
N GLY A 120 -30.48 -0.21 15.23
CA GLY A 120 -30.87 -0.66 13.89
C GLY A 120 -31.74 -1.94 13.92
N LEU A 121 -31.35 -2.92 14.74
CA LEU A 121 -32.18 -4.15 14.92
C LEU A 121 -33.53 -3.85 15.56
N SER A 122 -33.59 -2.92 16.51
CA SER A 122 -34.83 -2.53 17.21
C SER A 122 -35.89 -1.89 16.29
N ILE A 123 -35.42 -1.19 15.22
CA ILE A 123 -36.34 -0.64 14.20
C ILE A 123 -36.64 -1.62 13.07
N GLY A 124 -36.26 -2.90 13.22
CA GLY A 124 -36.58 -3.97 12.28
C GLY A 124 -35.65 -4.16 11.09
N LEU A 125 -34.45 -3.57 11.09
CA LEU A 125 -33.47 -3.86 10.07
C LEU A 125 -32.96 -5.30 10.18
N THR A 126 -32.87 -5.98 9.06
CA THR A 126 -32.17 -7.27 9.00
C THR A 126 -30.66 -7.06 9.17
N GLU A 127 -29.93 -8.09 9.59
CA GLU A 127 -28.45 -8.03 9.70
C GLU A 127 -27.81 -7.57 8.39
N SER A 128 -28.27 -8.03 7.25
CA SER A 128 -27.73 -7.60 5.94
C SER A 128 -28.00 -6.12 5.69
N GLN A 129 -29.21 -5.63 5.97
CA GLN A 129 -29.52 -4.19 5.84
C GLN A 129 -28.70 -3.34 6.82
N LEU A 130 -28.50 -3.82 8.03
CA LEU A 130 -27.68 -3.17 9.04
C LEU A 130 -26.22 -3.04 8.56
N ILE A 131 -25.64 -4.13 8.05
CA ILE A 131 -24.28 -4.13 7.52
C ILE A 131 -24.16 -3.18 6.35
N THR A 132 -25.03 -3.28 5.35
CA THR A 132 -24.90 -2.50 4.11
C THR A 132 -25.24 -1.03 4.24
N ASN A 133 -26.24 -0.69 5.06
CA ASN A 133 -26.76 0.68 5.14
C ASN A 133 -26.22 1.47 6.35
N VAL A 134 -25.71 0.80 7.38
CA VAL A 134 -25.24 1.46 8.60
C VAL A 134 -23.75 1.23 8.84
N ILE A 135 -23.32 -0.04 8.90
CA ILE A 135 -21.95 -0.39 9.33
C ILE A 135 -20.94 -0.03 8.24
N LEU A 136 -21.11 -0.57 7.03
CA LEU A 136 -20.12 -0.39 5.96
C LEU A 136 -19.89 1.06 5.56
N PRO A 137 -20.93 1.93 5.38
CA PRO A 137 -20.69 3.33 5.03
C PRO A 137 -19.90 4.09 6.11
N GLN A 138 -20.23 3.88 7.39
CA GLN A 138 -19.53 4.50 8.50
C GLN A 138 -18.10 3.97 8.62
N ALA A 139 -17.93 2.64 8.61
CA ALA A 139 -16.63 2.01 8.68
C ALA A 139 -15.70 2.50 7.54
N PHE A 140 -16.22 2.60 6.31
CA PHE A 140 -15.46 3.11 5.18
C PHE A 140 -15.05 4.56 5.36
N THR A 141 -15.95 5.41 5.84
CA THR A 141 -15.64 6.83 6.11
C THR A 141 -14.52 6.99 7.13
N VAL A 142 -14.55 6.20 8.20
CA VAL A 142 -13.54 6.27 9.27
C VAL A 142 -12.22 5.66 8.84
N SER A 143 -12.22 4.58 8.05
CA SER A 143 -11.00 3.90 7.61
C SER A 143 -10.29 4.62 6.45
N PHE A 144 -11.03 5.39 5.63
CA PHE A 144 -10.50 5.95 4.39
C PHE A 144 -9.25 6.83 4.55
N PRO A 145 -9.15 7.73 5.55
CA PRO A 145 -7.92 8.52 5.76
C PRO A 145 -6.67 7.65 5.98
N ALA A 146 -6.82 6.57 6.77
CA ALA A 146 -5.73 5.62 7.03
C ALA A 146 -5.39 4.80 5.77
N ILE A 147 -6.39 4.38 5.00
CA ILE A 147 -6.20 3.70 3.70
C ILE A 147 -5.44 4.62 2.73
N ALA A 148 -5.83 5.89 2.63
CA ALA A 148 -5.18 6.87 1.77
C ALA A 148 -3.70 7.09 2.17
N ALA A 149 -3.44 7.23 3.46
CA ALA A 149 -2.08 7.34 3.99
C ALA A 149 -1.23 6.10 3.66
N ASN A 150 -1.80 4.89 3.79
CA ASN A 150 -1.13 3.64 3.47
C ASN A 150 -0.86 3.47 1.97
N ILE A 151 -1.74 3.94 1.10
CA ILE A 151 -1.50 3.97 -0.36
C ILE A 151 -0.27 4.82 -0.68
N ILE A 152 -0.19 6.03 -0.12
CA ILE A 152 0.95 6.93 -0.32
C ILE A 152 2.23 6.33 0.28
N PHE A 153 2.13 5.71 1.46
CA PHE A 153 3.24 5.00 2.09
C PHE A 153 3.79 3.90 1.20
N LEU A 154 2.95 3.01 0.67
CA LEU A 154 3.35 1.90 -0.19
C LEU A 154 3.97 2.36 -1.52
N LEU A 155 3.49 3.47 -2.10
CA LEU A 155 4.13 4.09 -3.26
C LEU A 155 5.55 4.57 -2.96
N LYS A 156 5.83 5.07 -1.75
CA LYS A 156 7.18 5.44 -1.34
C LYS A 156 8.05 4.20 -1.08
N GLU A 157 7.49 3.14 -0.51
CA GLU A 157 8.17 1.88 -0.26
C GLU A 157 8.65 1.18 -1.54
N THR A 158 8.11 1.53 -2.72
CA THR A 158 8.66 1.03 -3.99
C THR A 158 10.15 1.38 -4.17
N SER A 159 10.64 2.45 -3.54
CA SER A 159 12.07 2.83 -3.60
C SER A 159 13.03 1.79 -3.01
N VAL A 160 12.53 0.92 -2.14
CA VAL A 160 13.33 -0.15 -1.52
C VAL A 160 13.54 -1.34 -2.47
N ILE A 161 12.67 -1.48 -3.49
CA ILE A 161 12.65 -2.63 -4.42
C ILE A 161 13.89 -2.69 -5.31
N GLY A 162 14.58 -1.57 -5.52
CA GLY A 162 15.82 -1.52 -6.29
C GLY A 162 16.93 -2.48 -5.84
N ILE A 163 16.84 -3.01 -4.61
CA ILE A 163 17.75 -4.07 -4.13
C ILE A 163 17.60 -5.41 -4.89
N LEU A 164 16.48 -5.62 -5.56
CA LEU A 164 16.21 -6.82 -6.38
C LEU A 164 16.71 -6.70 -7.83
N ALA A 165 17.57 -5.70 -8.11
CA ALA A 165 18.09 -5.38 -9.44
C ALA A 165 16.98 -5.10 -10.48
N LEU A 166 15.82 -4.59 -10.04
CA LEU A 166 14.76 -4.09 -10.92
C LEU A 166 15.11 -2.67 -11.35
N MET A 167 15.04 -2.37 -12.64
CA MET A 167 15.34 -1.06 -13.24
C MET A 167 14.22 -0.03 -12.96
N GLU A 168 13.83 0.06 -11.68
CA GLU A 168 12.89 1.07 -11.19
C GLU A 168 13.64 2.39 -10.89
N LEU A 169 12.91 3.43 -10.49
CA LEU A 169 13.45 4.78 -10.34
C LEU A 169 14.67 4.87 -9.43
N MET A 170 14.64 4.22 -8.27
CA MET A 170 15.76 4.30 -7.30
C MET A 170 16.96 3.51 -7.78
N TYR A 171 16.76 2.33 -8.39
CA TYR A 171 17.83 1.54 -8.96
C TYR A 171 18.53 2.30 -10.10
N LEU A 172 17.77 2.83 -11.06
CA LEU A 172 18.28 3.58 -12.18
C LEU A 172 19.06 4.82 -11.71
N THR A 173 18.54 5.52 -10.70
CA THR A 173 19.24 6.68 -10.10
C THR A 173 20.61 6.30 -9.51
N ARG A 174 20.65 5.22 -8.72
CA ARG A 174 21.89 4.74 -8.12
C ARG A 174 22.89 4.27 -9.16
N ASP A 175 22.43 3.58 -10.19
CA ASP A 175 23.24 3.12 -11.30
C ASP A 175 23.89 4.31 -12.02
N TRP A 176 23.14 5.36 -12.32
CA TRP A 176 23.68 6.55 -12.98
C TRP A 176 24.63 7.38 -12.12
N ILE A 177 24.39 7.45 -10.83
CA ILE A 177 25.35 8.06 -9.89
C ILE A 177 26.67 7.29 -9.94
N GLY A 178 26.61 5.95 -9.96
CA GLY A 178 27.82 5.12 -10.02
C GLY A 178 28.54 5.15 -11.36
N LEU A 179 27.81 5.14 -12.47
CA LEU A 179 28.40 5.05 -13.83
C LEU A 179 28.82 6.40 -14.40
N TYR A 180 28.00 7.44 -14.22
CA TYR A 180 28.20 8.73 -14.87
C TYR A 180 28.66 9.83 -13.92
N TYR A 181 28.72 9.56 -12.61
CA TYR A 181 29.06 10.56 -11.59
C TYR A 181 28.16 11.81 -11.62
N LYS A 182 26.92 11.67 -12.13
CA LYS A 182 25.92 12.74 -12.27
C LYS A 182 24.96 12.74 -11.08
N THR A 183 25.49 12.92 -9.87
CA THR A 183 24.72 12.82 -8.63
C THR A 183 23.57 13.83 -8.55
N ASN A 184 23.87 15.12 -8.83
CA ASN A 184 22.87 16.18 -8.70
C ASN A 184 21.71 16.02 -9.70
N GLU A 185 22.04 15.68 -10.96
CA GLU A 185 21.09 15.46 -12.03
C GLU A 185 20.19 14.25 -11.73
N SER A 186 20.81 13.14 -11.34
CA SER A 186 20.10 11.89 -11.03
C SER A 186 19.16 12.05 -9.81
N LEU A 187 19.63 12.71 -8.75
CA LEU A 187 18.78 13.00 -7.57
C LEU A 187 17.64 13.98 -7.91
N PHE A 188 17.92 15.00 -8.72
CA PHE A 188 16.87 15.92 -9.18
C PHE A 188 15.78 15.17 -9.96
N MET A 189 16.18 14.30 -10.90
CA MET A 189 15.24 13.49 -11.68
C MET A 189 14.44 12.54 -10.79
N LEU A 190 15.07 11.93 -9.77
CA LEU A 190 14.42 11.05 -8.82
C LEU A 190 13.33 11.79 -8.03
N VAL A 191 13.67 12.92 -7.45
CA VAL A 191 12.73 13.74 -6.68
C VAL A 191 11.58 14.20 -7.56
N ALA A 192 11.87 14.71 -8.76
CA ALA A 192 10.86 15.14 -9.71
C ALA A 192 9.91 13.99 -10.10
N ALA A 193 10.45 12.80 -10.40
CA ALA A 193 9.65 11.63 -10.76
C ALA A 193 8.72 11.18 -9.62
N TYR A 194 9.21 11.09 -8.38
CA TYR A 194 8.36 10.76 -7.24
C TYR A 194 7.29 11.83 -6.96
N LEU A 195 7.61 13.10 -7.12
CA LEU A 195 6.60 14.17 -6.99
C LEU A 195 5.52 14.06 -8.07
N ILE A 196 5.90 13.77 -9.32
CA ILE A 196 4.96 13.58 -10.43
C ILE A 196 4.02 12.38 -10.16
N ILE A 197 4.50 11.32 -9.52
CA ILE A 197 3.68 10.16 -9.16
C ILE A 197 2.80 10.47 -7.94
N ILE A 198 3.40 10.97 -6.86
CA ILE A 198 2.76 11.01 -5.54
C ILE A 198 1.79 12.19 -5.41
N LEU A 199 2.12 13.37 -5.96
CA LEU A 199 1.25 14.56 -5.81
C LEU A 199 -0.14 14.36 -6.42
N PRO A 200 -0.30 13.86 -7.67
CA PRO A 200 -1.62 13.60 -8.22
C PRO A 200 -2.41 12.57 -7.41
N VAL A 201 -1.74 11.47 -6.99
CA VAL A 201 -2.38 10.43 -6.17
C VAL A 201 -2.86 11.02 -4.84
N SER A 202 -2.00 11.78 -4.16
CA SER A 202 -2.35 12.44 -2.89
C SER A 202 -3.52 13.42 -3.06
N PHE A 203 -3.51 14.21 -4.13
CA PHE A 203 -4.61 15.14 -4.43
C PHE A 203 -5.92 14.39 -4.66
N ILE A 204 -5.93 13.34 -5.50
CA ILE A 204 -7.11 12.53 -5.77
C ILE A 204 -7.65 11.91 -4.48
N LEU A 205 -6.79 11.30 -3.66
CA LEU A 205 -7.19 10.70 -2.39
C LEU A 205 -7.79 11.73 -1.42
N THR A 206 -7.20 12.93 -1.35
CA THR A 206 -7.74 14.03 -0.52
C THR A 206 -9.12 14.49 -1.00
N VAL A 207 -9.34 14.59 -2.31
CA VAL A 207 -10.65 14.96 -2.88
C VAL A 207 -11.70 13.88 -2.57
N ILE A 208 -11.33 12.59 -2.71
CA ILE A 208 -12.21 11.47 -2.38
C ILE A 208 -12.56 11.48 -0.88
N GLU A 209 -11.55 11.66 -0.01
CA GLU A 209 -11.75 11.74 1.44
C GLU A 209 -12.77 12.83 1.82
N ARG A 210 -12.60 14.03 1.27
CA ARG A 210 -13.53 15.13 1.51
C ARG A 210 -14.96 14.78 1.08
N ARG A 211 -15.13 14.17 -0.11
CA ARG A 211 -16.45 13.78 -0.62
C ARG A 211 -17.11 12.73 0.27
N ILE A 212 -16.36 11.71 0.71
CA ILE A 212 -16.87 10.65 1.59
C ILE A 212 -17.32 11.27 2.93
N ARG A 213 -16.54 12.16 3.50
CA ARG A 213 -16.85 12.82 4.77
C ARG A 213 -18.13 13.67 4.66
N TYR A 214 -18.28 14.46 3.60
CA TYR A 214 -19.49 15.25 3.37
C TYR A 214 -20.74 14.38 3.19
N ALA A 215 -20.62 13.23 2.52
CA ALA A 215 -21.75 12.34 2.29
C ALA A 215 -22.24 11.64 3.57
N THR A 216 -21.37 11.44 4.57
CA THR A 216 -21.69 10.63 5.76
C THR A 216 -21.99 11.46 6.99
N VAL A 217 -21.39 12.64 7.16
CA VAL A 217 -21.51 13.44 8.39
C VAL A 217 -22.49 14.61 8.22
N GLY A 218 -22.83 15.01 6.97
CA GLY A 218 -23.61 16.24 6.71
C GLY A 218 -22.98 17.44 7.43
N ASN A 219 -22.76 18.56 6.83
CA ASN A 219 -22.07 19.71 7.43
C ASN A 219 -21.89 19.74 8.93
#